data_89c61b7d2f23409b4dd46bd3bdd15741
#
_entry.id   89c61b7d2f23409b4dd46bd3bdd15741
#
_cell.length_a   1.000
_cell.length_b   1.000
_cell.length_c   1.000
_cell.angle_alpha   90.00
_cell.angle_beta   90.00
_cell.angle_gamma   90.00
#
_symmetry.space_group_name_H-M   'P 1'
#
loop_
_entity.id
_entity.type
_entity.pdbx_description
1 polymer ?
#
loop_
_entity_poly.entity_id
_entity_poly.type
_entity_poly.pdbx_seq_one_letter_code
_entity_poly.pdbx_strand_id
1 'polypeptide(L)'
;MRFAFRAFAFLIAPYIATAQFAMAAGSDFDPETGLRIHHYTDPVPGEVPGGTVLDTAGVKELVDSGRVVLIDVLSISGVRYDELDGSWSDYQPRHNIPGSMWLPNVGYGRPSPDMLKYLLDTVAEATGGDKEYPVLIYCVSDCWMGWNAVQHLARGGYINVFWSPRGTDGWTEAGYPLELTEPTPVDVDF
;
A
#
# COMPACT_ATOMS: atom_id res chain seq x y z
N MET A 1 -71.84 -27.14 0.98
CA MET A 1 -70.89 -26.48 0.01
C MET A 1 -69.71 -25.92 0.82
N ARG A 2 -68.56 -26.64 0.84
CA ARG A 2 -67.37 -26.23 1.59
C ARG A 2 -66.36 -25.75 0.54
N PHE A 3 -66.00 -24.44 0.58
CA PHE A 3 -64.94 -23.84 -0.26
C PHE A 3 -63.62 -24.00 0.48
N ALA A 4 -62.67 -24.72 -0.15
CA ALA A 4 -61.32 -24.83 0.31
C ALA A 4 -60.46 -23.70 -0.31
N PHE A 5 -59.94 -22.78 0.51
CA PHE A 5 -58.96 -21.80 0.09
C PHE A 5 -57.58 -22.47 0.08
N ARG A 6 -56.97 -22.56 -1.11
CA ARG A 6 -55.54 -22.94 -1.24
C ARG A 6 -54.70 -21.65 -1.18
N ALA A 7 -53.90 -21.56 -0.09
CA ALA A 7 -52.88 -20.53 0.03
C ALA A 7 -51.68 -20.90 -0.83
N PHE A 8 -51.34 -20.04 -1.80
CA PHE A 8 -50.08 -20.11 -2.55
C PHE A 8 -49.03 -19.34 -1.74
N ALA A 9 -48.04 -20.04 -1.22
CA ALA A 9 -46.86 -19.42 -0.61
C ALA A 9 -45.84 -19.09 -1.72
N PHE A 10 -45.62 -17.80 -1.98
CA PHE A 10 -44.53 -17.32 -2.84
C PHE A 10 -43.24 -17.37 -2.04
N LEU A 11 -42.34 -18.28 -2.39
CA LEU A 11 -40.95 -18.29 -1.93
C LEU A 11 -40.17 -17.24 -2.71
N ILE A 12 -39.90 -16.12 -2.08
CA ILE A 12 -38.95 -15.13 -2.58
C ILE A 12 -37.55 -15.59 -2.20
N ALA A 13 -36.80 -16.14 -3.14
CA ALA A 13 -35.38 -16.42 -2.96
C ALA A 13 -34.60 -15.09 -2.99
N PRO A 14 -33.68 -14.82 -2.03
CA PRO A 14 -32.83 -13.63 -2.12
C PRO A 14 -31.83 -13.80 -3.25
N TYR A 15 -31.91 -12.92 -4.23
CA TYR A 15 -30.89 -12.79 -5.28
C TYR A 15 -29.67 -12.11 -4.66
N ILE A 16 -28.67 -12.90 -4.30
CA ILE A 16 -27.35 -12.38 -3.94
C ILE A 16 -26.66 -12.04 -5.26
N ALA A 17 -26.68 -10.76 -5.62
CA ALA A 17 -25.89 -10.25 -6.72
C ALA A 17 -24.42 -10.25 -6.30
N THR A 18 -23.70 -11.31 -6.64
CA THR A 18 -22.22 -11.28 -6.61
C THR A 18 -21.78 -10.37 -7.76
N ALA A 19 -21.28 -9.19 -7.41
CA ALA A 19 -20.59 -8.33 -8.38
C ALA A 19 -19.32 -9.06 -8.83
N GLN A 20 -19.40 -9.75 -9.96
CA GLN A 20 -18.24 -10.27 -10.66
C GLN A 20 -17.58 -9.08 -11.37
N PHE A 21 -16.45 -8.61 -10.81
CA PHE A 21 -15.54 -7.78 -11.56
C PHE A 21 -15.02 -8.62 -12.72
N ALA A 22 -15.54 -8.38 -13.92
CA ALA A 22 -15.02 -8.97 -15.15
C ALA A 22 -13.65 -8.35 -15.42
N MET A 23 -12.57 -9.05 -15.01
CA MET A 23 -11.21 -8.68 -15.36
C MET A 23 -10.99 -8.99 -16.83
N ALA A 24 -10.82 -7.95 -17.65
CA ALA A 24 -10.49 -8.08 -19.07
C ALA A 24 -9.09 -8.71 -19.23
N ALA A 25 -8.92 -9.58 -20.20
CA ALA A 25 -7.62 -10.13 -20.60
C ALA A 25 -6.71 -8.97 -21.05
N GLY A 26 -5.55 -8.81 -20.42
CA GLY A 26 -4.65 -7.67 -20.58
C GLY A 26 -4.75 -6.63 -19.47
N SER A 27 -5.34 -6.98 -18.35
CA SER A 27 -5.50 -6.11 -17.18
C SER A 27 -4.14 -5.74 -16.58
N ASP A 28 -4.02 -4.48 -16.16
CA ASP A 28 -2.86 -3.98 -15.41
C ASP A 28 -2.75 -4.59 -14.01
N PHE A 29 -3.67 -5.45 -13.67
CA PHE A 29 -3.79 -6.09 -12.38
C PHE A 29 -3.53 -7.59 -12.47
N ASP A 30 -2.86 -8.10 -11.45
CA ASP A 30 -2.67 -9.53 -11.26
C ASP A 30 -4.02 -10.23 -11.00
N PRO A 31 -4.40 -11.25 -11.77
CA PRO A 31 -5.71 -11.89 -11.65
C PRO A 31 -5.88 -12.69 -10.35
N GLU A 32 -4.80 -13.09 -9.68
CA GLU A 32 -4.85 -13.87 -8.44
C GLU A 32 -4.87 -12.95 -7.21
N THR A 33 -4.08 -11.87 -7.27
CA THR A 33 -3.89 -10.99 -6.12
C THR A 33 -4.69 -9.68 -6.22
N GLY A 34 -5.08 -9.27 -7.43
CA GLY A 34 -5.71 -7.97 -7.66
C GLY A 34 -4.75 -6.79 -7.53
N LEU A 35 -3.44 -7.02 -7.40
CA LEU A 35 -2.44 -5.96 -7.30
C LEU A 35 -2.08 -5.41 -8.67
N ARG A 36 -1.74 -4.13 -8.72
CA ARG A 36 -1.26 -3.45 -9.94
C ARG A 36 0.09 -4.01 -10.35
N ILE A 37 0.23 -4.47 -11.61
CA ILE A 37 1.46 -5.11 -12.13
C ILE A 37 2.05 -4.40 -13.35
N HIS A 38 1.34 -3.42 -13.91
CA HIS A 38 1.79 -2.59 -15.03
C HIS A 38 1.35 -1.14 -14.83
N HIS A 39 1.95 -0.20 -15.55
CA HIS A 39 1.59 1.22 -15.55
C HIS A 39 1.46 1.79 -14.13
N TYR A 40 2.57 1.72 -13.37
CA TYR A 40 2.59 2.13 -11.96
C TYR A 40 2.46 3.65 -11.74
N THR A 41 2.51 4.45 -12.80
CA THR A 41 2.37 5.91 -12.81
C THR A 41 1.13 6.35 -13.59
N ASP A 42 -0.03 5.88 -13.17
CA ASP A 42 -1.34 6.23 -13.72
C ASP A 42 -2.23 6.78 -12.60
N PRO A 43 -3.32 7.49 -12.93
CA PRO A 43 -4.28 7.95 -11.91
C PRO A 43 -4.69 6.81 -10.97
N VAL A 44 -4.59 7.09 -9.67
CA VAL A 44 -4.89 6.11 -8.61
C VAL A 44 -6.32 6.25 -8.11
N PRO A 45 -6.93 5.18 -7.55
CA PRO A 45 -8.28 5.25 -6.99
C PRO A 45 -8.33 6.08 -5.69
N GLY A 46 -9.54 6.47 -5.31
CA GLY A 46 -9.80 7.16 -4.03
C GLY A 46 -9.91 6.22 -2.82
N GLU A 47 -9.64 4.91 -2.99
CA GLU A 47 -9.73 3.90 -1.94
C GLU A 47 -8.63 2.84 -2.12
N VAL A 48 -8.30 2.14 -1.04
CA VAL A 48 -7.33 1.05 -1.05
C VAL A 48 -7.82 -0.11 -0.17
N PRO A 49 -7.84 -1.35 -0.67
CA PRO A 49 -8.21 -2.50 0.15
C PRO A 49 -7.27 -2.68 1.35
N GLY A 50 -7.83 -2.81 2.54
CA GLY A 50 -7.08 -3.04 3.76
C GLY A 50 -6.36 -1.82 4.34
N GLY A 51 -6.64 -0.62 3.82
CA GLY A 51 -6.08 0.62 4.35
C GLY A 51 -7.06 1.78 4.34
N THR A 52 -6.68 2.88 4.96
CA THR A 52 -7.42 4.14 5.03
C THR A 52 -6.70 5.21 4.23
N VAL A 53 -7.40 5.85 3.30
CA VAL A 53 -6.86 6.97 2.52
C VAL A 53 -6.84 8.23 3.37
N LEU A 54 -5.71 8.94 3.36
CA LEU A 54 -5.58 10.26 3.95
C LEU A 54 -5.26 11.31 2.87
N ASP A 55 -5.90 12.45 2.98
CA ASP A 55 -5.46 13.67 2.28
C ASP A 55 -4.22 14.26 2.97
N THR A 56 -3.64 15.29 2.37
CA THR A 56 -2.41 15.90 2.90
C THR A 56 -2.58 16.48 4.31
N ALA A 57 -3.77 16.99 4.64
CA ALA A 57 -4.04 17.50 5.98
C ALA A 57 -4.09 16.37 7.01
N GLY A 58 -4.77 15.26 6.72
CA GLY A 58 -4.79 14.08 7.57
C GLY A 58 -3.41 13.44 7.72
N VAL A 59 -2.59 13.44 6.66
CA VAL A 59 -1.18 13.02 6.75
C VAL A 59 -0.42 13.91 7.73
N LYS A 60 -0.59 15.24 7.63
CA LYS A 60 0.10 16.18 8.53
C LYS A 60 -0.30 15.96 9.98
N GLU A 61 -1.59 15.78 10.26
CA GLU A 61 -2.08 15.48 11.62
C GLU A 61 -1.48 14.18 12.17
N LEU A 62 -1.40 13.16 11.34
CA LEU A 62 -0.83 11.86 11.73
C LEU A 62 0.68 11.98 12.02
N VAL A 63 1.42 12.70 11.17
CA VAL A 63 2.85 12.99 11.38
C VAL A 63 3.08 13.79 12.67
N ASP A 64 2.28 14.84 12.90
CA ASP A 64 2.39 15.67 14.10
C ASP A 64 2.06 14.92 15.39
N SER A 65 1.30 13.85 15.33
CA SER A 65 1.03 12.99 16.48
C SER A 65 2.30 12.35 17.06
N GLY A 66 3.37 12.24 16.24
CA GLY A 66 4.62 11.58 16.60
C GLY A 66 4.48 10.09 16.84
N ARG A 67 3.32 9.50 16.50
CA ARG A 67 3.03 8.07 16.72
C ARG A 67 2.60 7.41 15.42
N VAL A 68 3.51 7.32 14.48
CA VAL A 68 3.31 6.69 13.17
C VAL A 68 4.66 6.24 12.60
N VAL A 69 4.67 5.11 11.93
CA VAL A 69 5.78 4.68 11.07
C VAL A 69 5.51 5.21 9.67
N LEU A 70 6.44 6.00 9.12
CA LEU A 70 6.32 6.62 7.80
C LEU A 70 7.18 5.86 6.80
N ILE A 71 6.59 5.39 5.71
CA ILE A 71 7.28 4.58 4.69
C ILE A 71 7.06 5.20 3.31
N ASP A 72 8.15 5.66 2.69
CA ASP A 72 8.17 5.95 1.26
C ASP A 72 8.50 4.67 0.49
N VAL A 73 7.71 4.37 -0.53
CA VAL A 73 7.88 3.15 -1.34
C VAL A 73 8.24 3.45 -2.80
N LEU A 74 8.74 4.67 -3.08
CA LEU A 74 9.17 5.00 -4.44
C LEU A 74 10.26 4.04 -4.89
N SER A 75 10.06 3.43 -6.06
CA SER A 75 11.02 2.47 -6.62
C SER A 75 12.30 3.13 -7.11
N ILE A 76 13.40 2.38 -7.06
CA ILE A 76 14.64 2.68 -7.75
C ILE A 76 14.70 1.80 -9.00
N SER A 77 14.49 2.40 -10.18
CA SER A 77 14.43 1.66 -11.43
C SER A 77 15.80 1.11 -11.82
N GLY A 78 15.84 -0.18 -12.19
CA GLY A 78 17.05 -0.82 -12.71
C GLY A 78 18.14 -1.12 -11.67
N VAL A 79 17.90 -0.79 -10.39
CA VAL A 79 18.86 -1.00 -9.30
C VAL A 79 18.37 -2.15 -8.41
N ARG A 80 19.29 -2.98 -7.99
CA ARG A 80 19.11 -3.99 -6.95
C ARG A 80 19.98 -3.62 -5.75
N TYR A 81 19.61 -4.14 -4.59
CA TYR A 81 20.50 -4.08 -3.42
C TYR A 81 21.65 -5.07 -3.59
N ASP A 82 22.77 -4.81 -2.92
CA ASP A 82 23.89 -5.73 -2.80
C ASP A 82 23.47 -6.92 -1.90
N GLU A 83 23.61 -8.14 -2.43
CA GLU A 83 23.22 -9.36 -1.71
C GLU A 83 24.17 -9.69 -0.54
N LEU A 84 25.31 -8.98 -0.42
CA LEU A 84 26.26 -9.22 0.67
C LEU A 84 25.99 -8.36 1.91
N ASP A 85 25.52 -7.13 1.72
CA ASP A 85 25.34 -6.18 2.83
C ASP A 85 23.99 -5.45 2.84
N GLY A 86 23.14 -5.76 1.84
CA GLY A 86 21.80 -5.18 1.70
C GLY A 86 21.79 -3.72 1.24
N SER A 87 22.94 -3.12 0.93
CA SER A 87 23.03 -1.72 0.55
C SER A 87 22.45 -1.46 -0.85
N TRP A 88 21.92 -0.27 -1.05
CA TRP A 88 21.49 0.23 -2.35
C TRP A 88 22.56 1.13 -2.94
N SER A 89 22.86 0.97 -4.22
CA SER A 89 23.81 1.82 -4.95
C SER A 89 23.18 2.42 -6.20
N ASP A 90 23.86 3.42 -6.80
CA ASP A 90 23.46 4.04 -8.08
C ASP A 90 22.03 4.63 -8.10
N TYR A 91 21.49 5.03 -6.94
CA TYR A 91 20.20 5.71 -6.86
C TYR A 91 20.36 7.24 -6.88
N GLN A 92 19.28 7.93 -7.27
CA GLN A 92 19.23 9.38 -7.17
C GLN A 92 18.79 9.78 -5.75
N PRO A 93 19.38 10.85 -5.18
CA PRO A 93 18.97 11.37 -3.87
C PRO A 93 17.45 11.61 -3.80
N ARG A 94 16.84 11.22 -2.69
CA ARG A 94 15.41 11.37 -2.47
C ARG A 94 15.13 12.24 -1.25
N HIS A 95 14.13 13.13 -1.40
CA HIS A 95 13.63 13.94 -0.30
C HIS A 95 12.24 13.41 0.11
N ASN A 96 12.10 13.05 1.36
CA ASN A 96 10.94 12.38 1.95
C ASN A 96 10.27 13.26 3.00
N ILE A 97 9.05 12.90 3.40
CA ILE A 97 8.42 13.46 4.60
C ILE A 97 9.35 13.19 5.78
N PRO A 98 9.67 14.20 6.62
CA PRO A 98 10.64 14.04 7.70
C PRO A 98 10.33 12.86 8.63
N GLY A 99 11.36 12.09 8.98
CA GLY A 99 11.24 10.89 9.81
C GLY A 99 10.80 9.62 9.07
N SER A 100 10.75 9.66 7.75
CA SER A 100 10.38 8.48 6.95
C SER A 100 11.56 7.54 6.71
N MET A 101 11.26 6.26 6.64
CA MET A 101 12.12 5.27 5.99
C MET A 101 11.79 5.21 4.49
N TRP A 102 12.80 5.02 3.66
CA TRP A 102 12.59 4.76 2.25
C TRP A 102 12.87 3.29 1.96
N LEU A 103 11.81 2.56 1.58
CA LEU A 103 11.86 1.15 1.22
C LEU A 103 11.58 1.00 -0.28
N PRO A 104 12.59 1.12 -1.14
CA PRO A 104 12.38 1.05 -2.58
C PRO A 104 11.94 -0.34 -3.02
N ASN A 105 11.20 -0.40 -4.13
CA ASN A 105 10.81 -1.62 -4.84
C ASN A 105 9.83 -2.57 -4.11
N VAL A 106 9.42 -2.26 -2.87
CA VAL A 106 8.48 -3.09 -2.10
C VAL A 106 7.02 -3.00 -2.58
N GLY A 107 6.70 -1.98 -3.37
CA GLY A 107 5.34 -1.72 -3.86
C GLY A 107 4.99 -2.37 -5.21
N TYR A 108 5.84 -3.23 -5.75
CA TYR A 108 5.48 -4.00 -6.95
C TYR A 108 4.34 -4.96 -6.67
N GLY A 109 3.45 -5.19 -7.65
CA GLY A 109 2.34 -6.12 -7.50
C GLY A 109 2.77 -7.60 -7.45
N ARG A 110 3.98 -7.88 -7.96
CA ARG A 110 4.64 -9.19 -7.88
C ARG A 110 6.06 -8.99 -7.34
N PRO A 111 6.20 -8.63 -6.07
CA PRO A 111 7.52 -8.50 -5.46
C PRO A 111 8.19 -9.86 -5.37
N SER A 112 9.53 -9.90 -5.37
CA SER A 112 10.23 -11.12 -4.97
C SER A 112 9.91 -11.46 -3.49
N PRO A 113 10.07 -12.72 -3.07
CA PRO A 113 9.91 -13.08 -1.66
C PRO A 113 10.75 -12.21 -0.72
N ASP A 114 12.00 -11.87 -1.12
CA ASP A 114 12.91 -11.06 -0.33
C ASP A 114 12.41 -9.60 -0.19
N MET A 115 11.85 -9.03 -1.26
CA MET A 115 11.26 -7.68 -1.18
C MET A 115 10.00 -7.63 -0.32
N LEU A 116 9.21 -8.69 -0.32
CA LEU A 116 8.06 -8.79 0.59
C LEU A 116 8.52 -8.98 2.03
N LYS A 117 9.52 -9.85 2.27
CA LYS A 117 10.14 -10.04 3.58
C LYS A 117 10.71 -8.71 4.08
N TYR A 118 11.50 -8.01 3.27
CA TYR A 118 12.09 -6.71 3.58
C TYR A 118 11.04 -5.69 4.05
N LEU A 119 9.91 -5.56 3.33
CA LEU A 119 8.82 -4.68 3.78
C LEU A 119 8.26 -5.11 5.15
N LEU A 120 7.94 -6.40 5.30
CA LEU A 120 7.25 -6.90 6.49
C LEU A 120 8.16 -6.87 7.73
N ASP A 121 9.43 -7.21 7.59
CA ASP A 121 10.39 -7.23 8.69
C ASP A 121 10.76 -5.82 9.13
N THR A 122 11.03 -4.92 8.18
CA THR A 122 11.33 -3.51 8.51
C THR A 122 10.16 -2.86 9.26
N VAL A 123 8.92 -3.11 8.82
CA VAL A 123 7.75 -2.57 9.53
C VAL A 123 7.55 -3.26 10.87
N ALA A 124 7.82 -4.57 10.99
CA ALA A 124 7.75 -5.27 12.27
C ALA A 124 8.77 -4.73 13.27
N GLU A 125 10.01 -4.47 12.84
CA GLU A 125 11.04 -3.85 13.69
C GLU A 125 10.60 -2.44 14.15
N ALA A 126 10.17 -1.59 13.20
CA ALA A 126 9.76 -0.22 13.49
C ALA A 126 8.53 -0.10 14.40
N THR A 127 7.64 -1.09 14.37
CA THR A 127 6.42 -1.14 15.20
C THR A 127 6.60 -1.98 16.48
N GLY A 128 7.75 -2.63 16.66
CA GLY A 128 7.95 -3.61 17.73
C GLY A 128 7.03 -4.84 17.59
N GLY A 129 6.60 -5.17 16.36
CA GLY A 129 5.68 -6.28 16.05
C GLY A 129 4.20 -5.95 16.30
N ASP A 130 3.87 -4.75 16.76
CA ASP A 130 2.48 -4.31 16.98
C ASP A 130 1.77 -4.10 15.65
N LYS A 131 0.80 -4.97 15.34
CA LYS A 131 -0.01 -4.91 14.11
C LYS A 131 -1.08 -3.82 14.14
N GLU A 132 -1.33 -3.20 15.28
CA GLU A 132 -2.23 -2.06 15.45
C GLU A 132 -1.50 -0.71 15.41
N TYR A 133 -0.16 -0.73 15.39
CA TYR A 133 0.61 0.51 15.30
C TYR A 133 0.34 1.24 13.97
N PRO A 134 0.08 2.56 13.97
CA PRO A 134 -0.17 3.31 12.76
C PRO A 134 1.01 3.27 11.79
N VAL A 135 0.77 2.87 10.55
CA VAL A 135 1.76 2.87 9.46
C VAL A 135 1.22 3.68 8.29
N LEU A 136 1.93 4.72 7.88
CA LEU A 136 1.60 5.51 6.70
C LEU A 136 2.49 5.10 5.52
N ILE A 137 1.85 4.68 4.44
CA ILE A 137 2.50 4.39 3.16
C ILE A 137 2.26 5.55 2.20
N TYR A 138 3.31 5.97 1.52
CA TYR A 138 3.21 6.97 0.47
C TYR A 138 4.29 6.78 -0.60
N CYS A 139 4.21 7.60 -1.65
CA CYS A 139 5.15 7.67 -2.77
C CYS A 139 5.14 9.10 -3.34
N VAL A 140 4.88 9.27 -4.61
CA VAL A 140 4.50 10.51 -5.29
C VAL A 140 3.04 10.45 -5.70
N SER A 141 2.49 11.52 -6.28
CA SER A 141 1.16 11.49 -6.89
C SER A 141 1.07 10.43 -8.00
N ASP A 142 -0.12 9.85 -8.16
CA ASP A 142 -0.43 8.85 -9.20
C ASP A 142 0.52 7.63 -9.20
N CYS A 143 0.99 7.24 -8.01
CA CYS A 143 1.91 6.13 -7.81
C CYS A 143 1.21 4.90 -7.21
N TRP A 144 1.02 3.87 -8.02
CA TRP A 144 0.40 2.60 -7.60
C TRP A 144 1.26 1.75 -6.66
N MET A 145 2.56 2.07 -6.52
CA MET A 145 3.43 1.38 -5.56
C MET A 145 2.91 1.53 -4.12
N GLY A 146 2.46 2.74 -3.75
CA GLY A 146 1.86 2.97 -2.43
C GLY A 146 0.59 2.15 -2.23
N TRP A 147 -0.28 2.10 -3.24
CA TRP A 147 -1.53 1.33 -3.21
C TRP A 147 -1.29 -0.18 -3.03
N ASN A 148 -0.29 -0.73 -3.71
CA ASN A 148 0.10 -2.13 -3.55
C ASN A 148 0.72 -2.40 -2.17
N ALA A 149 1.64 -1.55 -1.71
CA ALA A 149 2.35 -1.75 -0.44
C ALA A 149 1.40 -1.76 0.76
N VAL A 150 0.35 -0.92 0.76
CA VAL A 150 -0.72 -0.98 1.76
C VAL A 150 -1.34 -2.37 1.81
N GLN A 151 -1.65 -2.97 0.67
CA GLN A 151 -2.27 -4.29 0.62
C GLN A 151 -1.31 -5.41 1.03
N HIS A 152 -0.01 -5.26 0.75
CA HIS A 152 1.01 -6.19 1.26
C HIS A 152 1.04 -6.17 2.80
N LEU A 153 1.02 -4.99 3.42
CA LEU A 153 0.97 -4.87 4.89
C LEU A 153 -0.34 -5.40 5.46
N ALA A 154 -1.48 -5.08 4.86
CA ALA A 154 -2.77 -5.59 5.32
C ALA A 154 -2.83 -7.12 5.27
N ARG A 155 -2.28 -7.75 4.22
CA ARG A 155 -2.13 -9.21 4.13
C ARG A 155 -1.13 -9.77 5.14
N GLY A 156 -0.13 -8.97 5.54
CA GLY A 156 0.80 -9.24 6.65
C GLY A 156 0.16 -9.09 8.04
N GLY A 157 -1.14 -8.73 8.12
CA GLY A 157 -1.91 -8.63 9.35
C GLY A 157 -1.91 -7.25 10.01
N TYR A 158 -1.34 -6.21 9.38
CA TYR A 158 -1.45 -4.84 9.87
C TYR A 158 -2.85 -4.29 9.62
N ILE A 159 -3.47 -3.68 10.63
CA ILE A 159 -4.86 -3.22 10.57
C ILE A 159 -5.01 -1.69 10.59
N ASN A 160 -3.99 -0.95 11.00
CA ASN A 160 -3.96 0.51 10.98
C ASN A 160 -2.98 1.03 9.90
N VAL A 161 -3.25 0.65 8.65
CA VAL A 161 -2.45 1.09 7.50
C VAL A 161 -3.14 2.27 6.83
N PHE A 162 -2.42 3.37 6.69
CA PHE A 162 -2.85 4.58 6.02
C PHE A 162 -2.13 4.74 4.68
N TRP A 163 -2.79 5.37 3.74
CA TRP A 163 -2.24 5.66 2.42
C TRP A 163 -2.41 7.13 2.05
N SER A 164 -1.31 7.75 1.61
CA SER A 164 -1.33 9.08 0.99
C SER A 164 -1.17 8.95 -0.53
N PRO A 165 -2.23 9.07 -1.33
CA PRO A 165 -2.14 9.00 -2.79
C PRO A 165 -1.42 10.22 -3.41
N ARG A 166 -1.32 11.33 -2.67
CA ARG A 166 -0.59 12.53 -3.08
C ARG A 166 0.88 12.52 -2.68
N GLY A 167 1.26 11.69 -1.74
CA GLY A 167 2.64 11.48 -1.30
C GLY A 167 3.42 12.77 -1.06
N THR A 168 4.69 12.79 -1.51
CA THR A 168 5.57 13.96 -1.39
C THR A 168 5.11 15.16 -2.20
N ASP A 169 4.36 14.97 -3.29
CA ASP A 169 3.87 16.08 -4.10
C ASP A 169 2.82 16.89 -3.34
N GLY A 170 1.83 16.21 -2.74
CA GLY A 170 0.83 16.87 -1.91
C GLY A 170 1.43 17.55 -0.67
N TRP A 171 2.45 16.90 -0.07
CA TRP A 171 3.17 17.47 1.07
C TRP A 171 3.89 18.78 0.70
N THR A 172 4.59 18.78 -0.45
CA THR A 172 5.31 19.95 -0.96
C THR A 172 4.35 21.07 -1.40
N GLU A 173 3.26 20.75 -2.08
CA GLU A 173 2.23 21.70 -2.49
C GLU A 173 1.58 22.42 -1.29
N ALA A 174 1.46 21.73 -0.16
CA ALA A 174 1.00 22.31 1.10
C ALA A 174 2.06 23.18 1.81
N GLY A 175 3.27 23.28 1.25
CA GLY A 175 4.37 24.08 1.79
C GLY A 175 5.15 23.43 2.93
N TYR A 176 5.01 22.12 3.13
CA TYR A 176 5.73 21.40 4.17
C TYR A 176 7.14 21.01 3.71
N PRO A 177 8.13 21.00 4.62
CA PRO A 177 9.52 20.66 4.28
C PRO A 177 9.66 19.16 4.04
N LEU A 178 10.62 18.83 3.18
CA LEU A 178 11.13 17.47 2.99
C LEU A 178 12.56 17.38 3.53
N GLU A 179 13.02 16.17 3.85
CA GLU A 179 14.41 15.89 4.22
C GLU A 179 15.05 14.85 3.32
N LEU A 180 16.37 14.94 3.14
CA LEU A 180 17.13 13.98 2.37
C LEU A 180 17.14 12.63 3.10
N THR A 181 16.78 11.57 2.38
CA THR A 181 16.67 10.22 2.94
C THR A 181 17.41 9.24 2.03
N GLU A 182 18.18 8.36 2.63
CA GLU A 182 18.80 7.23 1.94
C GLU A 182 17.88 6.00 2.01
N PRO A 183 17.98 5.08 1.03
CA PRO A 183 17.22 3.84 1.08
C PRO A 183 17.63 3.02 2.32
N THR A 184 16.66 2.50 3.03
CA THR A 184 16.91 1.56 4.13
C THR A 184 17.58 0.30 3.56
N PRO A 185 18.70 -0.18 4.12
CA PRO A 185 19.31 -1.43 3.68
C PRO A 185 18.36 -2.62 3.84
N VAL A 186 18.49 -3.59 2.94
CA VAL A 186 17.79 -4.88 3.06
C VAL A 186 18.52 -5.74 4.08
N ASP A 187 17.78 -6.31 5.04
CA ASP A 187 18.38 -7.27 5.96
C ASP A 187 18.69 -8.58 5.19
N VAL A 188 20.00 -8.85 5.03
CA VAL A 188 20.49 -10.05 4.35
C VAL A 188 20.93 -11.03 5.43
N ASP A 189 20.11 -12.05 5.69
CA ASP A 189 20.45 -13.17 6.58
C ASP A 189 21.61 -13.97 5.98
N PHE A 190 22.74 -14.07 6.68
CA PHE A 190 23.85 -14.95 6.36
C PHE A 190 23.72 -16.31 7.06
#